data_af19d90ede4fcff130d169799346063c
#
_entry.id   af19d90ede4fcff130d169799346063c
#
_cell.length_a   1.000
_cell.length_b   1.000
_cell.length_c   1.000
_cell.angle_alpha   90.00
_cell.angle_beta   90.00
_cell.angle_gamma   90.00
#
_symmetry.space_group_name_H-M   'P 1'
#
loop_
_entity.id
_entity.type
_entity.pdbx_description
1 polymer ?
#
loop_
_entity_poly.entity_id
_entity_poly.type
_entity_poly.pdbx_seq_one_letter_code
_entity_poly.pdbx_strand_id
1 'polypeptide(L)'
;MRLPRPAALSLVAVAVAALTGSVIASAPAQAARVPMQDLTGTTIQPTLFGMHVFNLQNGVFPTIPVGSVRLWDTETTWSSVETAQDQFSWTKLDGAVATANANGVKDILMVLAGTPSWATDDPAAGGLAGVLPGAAGMPKDFADWDDWVRQVVTRYKGRITAYQPWNEANLTTFSTGTPAEMAELTKRAYDIIKSVDPAATVVAPGTGTRLGGPFKKFYPAYLKELGARGWPVDVWAAHTYPASLGTPVERAVLARLWIDTHKAAGAPDKPLWDTENNFGLAGPGPTNPDQDIVGTKAADWAARTYLDAIRLGISRVYWYSWGPELDLVGIQMNTGSPAAVALTTLQDWIVGATYNGCTGAVKVTCTFTKGGKKSTIVWTERGAAPFKTKGFTKICALDGTCKPVTGKKIRVSSPVQLTR
;
A
#
# COMPACT_ATOMS: atom_id res chain seq x y z
N MET A 1 -42.79 23.63 -4.89
CA MET A 1 -42.30 24.96 -5.30
C MET A 1 -41.03 24.73 -6.09
N ARG A 2 -41.12 24.81 -7.42
CA ARG A 2 -39.99 24.51 -8.32
C ARG A 2 -39.25 25.82 -8.66
N LEU A 3 -37.95 25.88 -8.50
CA LEU A 3 -37.10 26.99 -8.93
C LEU A 3 -36.67 26.82 -10.40
N PRO A 4 -36.51 27.92 -11.18
CA PRO A 4 -36.26 27.83 -12.61
C PRO A 4 -34.78 27.63 -12.98
N ARG A 5 -34.57 26.95 -14.11
CA ARG A 5 -33.26 26.73 -14.74
C ARG A 5 -32.77 28.04 -15.43
N PRO A 6 -31.47 28.34 -15.43
CA PRO A 6 -30.94 29.38 -16.28
C PRO A 6 -30.64 28.90 -17.70
N ALA A 7 -30.76 29.82 -18.65
CA ALA A 7 -30.74 29.65 -20.07
C ALA A 7 -29.35 29.29 -20.66
N ALA A 8 -29.39 28.53 -21.76
CA ALA A 8 -28.24 28.14 -22.55
C ALA A 8 -27.65 29.33 -23.33
N LEU A 9 -26.35 29.59 -23.22
CA LEU A 9 -25.60 30.42 -24.16
C LEU A 9 -24.98 29.52 -25.23
N SER A 10 -25.38 29.79 -26.49
CA SER A 10 -24.81 29.16 -27.67
C SER A 10 -23.43 29.75 -27.96
N LEU A 11 -22.39 28.94 -28.01
CA LEU A 11 -21.07 29.30 -28.52
C LEU A 11 -20.85 28.62 -29.88
N VAL A 12 -20.59 29.45 -30.87
CA VAL A 12 -20.27 29.09 -32.26
C VAL A 12 -18.90 28.41 -32.29
N ALA A 13 -18.87 27.18 -32.80
CA ALA A 13 -17.62 26.44 -33.05
C ALA A 13 -17.04 26.83 -34.41
N VAL A 14 -15.85 27.40 -34.42
CA VAL A 14 -15.01 27.52 -35.62
C VAL A 14 -14.15 26.25 -35.70
N ALA A 15 -14.39 25.45 -36.73
CA ALA A 15 -13.59 24.26 -37.02
C ALA A 15 -12.29 24.68 -37.74
N VAL A 16 -11.15 24.47 -37.11
CA VAL A 16 -9.85 24.45 -37.75
C VAL A 16 -9.40 22.99 -37.89
N ALA A 17 -9.42 22.48 -39.11
CA ALA A 17 -8.88 21.16 -39.44
C ALA A 17 -7.36 21.25 -39.50
N ALA A 18 -6.67 20.73 -38.50
CA ALA A 18 -5.23 20.47 -38.57
C ALA A 18 -5.02 18.96 -38.73
N LEU A 19 -4.61 18.57 -39.94
CA LEU A 19 -4.05 17.25 -40.24
C LEU A 19 -2.70 17.11 -39.57
N THR A 20 -2.65 16.46 -38.41
CA THR A 20 -1.39 15.99 -37.84
C THR A 20 -1.34 14.48 -37.92
N GLY A 21 -0.47 13.99 -38.79
CA GLY A 21 -0.12 12.60 -38.88
C GLY A 21 0.46 12.10 -37.56
N SER A 22 -0.29 11.22 -36.89
CA SER A 22 0.19 10.54 -35.69
C SER A 22 1.25 9.52 -36.05
N VAL A 23 2.51 9.89 -35.92
CA VAL A 23 3.59 8.91 -35.81
C VAL A 23 3.41 8.19 -34.49
N ILE A 24 2.88 6.97 -34.52
CA ILE A 24 2.88 6.05 -33.38
C ILE A 24 4.34 5.65 -33.17
N ALA A 25 5.07 6.42 -32.39
CA ALA A 25 6.34 5.98 -31.86
C ALA A 25 6.07 4.77 -30.95
N SER A 26 6.45 3.59 -31.39
CA SER A 26 6.51 2.40 -30.55
C SER A 26 7.43 2.72 -29.37
N ALA A 27 6.87 2.83 -28.17
CA ALA A 27 7.67 2.97 -26.97
C ALA A 27 8.68 1.81 -26.91
N PRO A 28 9.97 2.07 -26.68
CA PRO A 28 10.96 1.01 -26.59
C PRO A 28 10.53 0.03 -25.52
N ALA A 29 10.66 -1.27 -25.81
CA ALA A 29 10.45 -2.34 -24.84
C ALA A 29 11.32 -2.00 -23.63
N GLN A 30 10.67 -1.61 -22.52
CA GLN A 30 11.35 -1.18 -21.32
C GLN A 30 12.08 -2.39 -20.76
N ALA A 31 13.41 -2.41 -20.89
CA ALA A 31 14.24 -3.44 -20.29
C ALA A 31 13.81 -3.63 -18.84
N ALA A 32 13.67 -4.87 -18.40
CA ALA A 32 13.28 -5.19 -17.03
C ALA A 32 14.29 -4.51 -16.09
N ARG A 33 13.89 -3.40 -15.46
CA ARG A 33 14.74 -2.71 -14.51
C ARG A 33 14.89 -3.58 -13.28
N VAL A 34 16.13 -3.78 -12.83
CA VAL A 34 16.45 -4.56 -11.63
C VAL A 34 15.72 -3.95 -10.44
N PRO A 35 14.97 -4.71 -9.65
CA PRO A 35 14.34 -4.23 -8.42
C PRO A 35 15.40 -3.72 -7.43
N MET A 36 15.02 -2.84 -6.50
CA MET A 36 15.91 -2.40 -5.42
C MET A 36 16.29 -3.59 -4.52
N GLN A 37 15.35 -4.53 -4.35
CA GLN A 37 15.57 -5.79 -3.67
C GLN A 37 15.10 -6.96 -4.56
N ASP A 38 15.95 -7.94 -4.82
CA ASP A 38 15.55 -9.16 -5.52
C ASP A 38 15.07 -10.20 -4.50
N LEU A 39 13.80 -10.60 -4.62
CA LEU A 39 13.20 -11.61 -3.75
C LEU A 39 13.34 -13.03 -4.31
N THR A 40 14.02 -13.22 -5.45
CA THR A 40 14.27 -14.55 -6.04
C THR A 40 15.08 -15.42 -5.07
N GLY A 41 14.62 -16.65 -4.87
CA GLY A 41 15.20 -17.59 -3.91
C GLY A 41 14.70 -17.44 -2.47
N THR A 42 13.90 -16.41 -2.17
CA THR A 42 13.34 -16.23 -0.82
C THR A 42 12.03 -17.00 -0.65
N THR A 43 11.75 -17.38 0.60
CA THR A 43 10.45 -17.98 0.97
C THR A 43 9.42 -16.88 1.19
N ILE A 44 8.26 -16.97 0.53
CA ILE A 44 7.15 -16.04 0.73
C ILE A 44 6.58 -16.22 2.14
N GLN A 45 6.68 -15.15 2.93
CA GLN A 45 6.19 -15.14 4.31
C GLN A 45 4.71 -14.74 4.36
N PRO A 46 3.94 -15.20 5.37
CA PRO A 46 2.57 -14.73 5.60
C PRO A 46 2.48 -13.20 5.71
N THR A 47 3.52 -12.56 6.26
CA THR A 47 3.61 -11.11 6.47
C THR A 47 3.63 -10.28 5.18
N LEU A 48 3.80 -10.90 4.00
CA LEU A 48 3.56 -10.24 2.71
C LEU A 48 2.11 -9.71 2.62
N PHE A 49 1.16 -10.45 3.22
CA PHE A 49 -0.29 -10.17 3.18
C PHE A 49 -0.70 -9.38 4.41
N GLY A 50 -0.41 -8.07 4.36
CA GLY A 50 -0.83 -7.10 5.36
C GLY A 50 -2.23 -6.55 5.10
N MET A 51 -2.87 -6.02 6.17
CA MET A 51 -4.23 -5.50 6.12
C MET A 51 -4.41 -4.30 7.03
N HIS A 52 -5.15 -3.28 6.55
CA HIS A 52 -5.86 -2.35 7.42
C HIS A 52 -7.19 -2.97 7.81
N VAL A 53 -7.53 -2.97 9.09
CA VAL A 53 -8.76 -3.58 9.58
C VAL A 53 -9.55 -2.52 10.34
N PHE A 54 -10.69 -2.09 9.76
CA PHE A 54 -11.60 -1.19 10.47
C PHE A 54 -12.20 -1.87 11.69
N ASN A 55 -12.29 -1.11 12.78
CA ASN A 55 -12.78 -1.59 14.08
C ASN A 55 -11.94 -2.74 14.69
N LEU A 56 -10.68 -2.89 14.30
CA LEU A 56 -9.76 -3.84 14.97
C LEU A 56 -9.69 -3.58 16.48
N GLN A 57 -9.66 -2.31 16.90
CA GLN A 57 -9.65 -1.88 18.29
C GLN A 57 -10.92 -2.29 19.08
N ASN A 58 -11.99 -2.65 18.36
CA ASN A 58 -13.27 -3.12 18.93
C ASN A 58 -13.48 -4.64 18.74
N GLY A 59 -12.44 -5.40 18.37
CA GLY A 59 -12.49 -6.86 18.24
C GLY A 59 -12.87 -7.39 16.86
N VAL A 60 -13.02 -6.53 15.84
CA VAL A 60 -13.26 -6.97 14.45
C VAL A 60 -11.97 -7.53 13.87
N PHE A 61 -12.05 -8.71 13.23
CA PHE A 61 -10.92 -9.33 12.55
C PHE A 61 -11.35 -9.99 11.23
N PRO A 62 -10.49 -10.01 10.18
CA PRO A 62 -10.77 -10.65 8.90
C PRO A 62 -11.07 -12.14 9.03
N THR A 63 -11.98 -12.64 8.19
CA THR A 63 -12.27 -14.08 8.06
C THR A 63 -11.32 -14.81 7.09
N ILE A 64 -10.34 -14.08 6.55
CA ILE A 64 -9.27 -14.62 5.69
C ILE A 64 -7.93 -14.56 6.44
N PRO A 65 -6.93 -15.36 6.04
CA PRO A 65 -5.61 -15.26 6.63
C PRO A 65 -5.00 -13.86 6.44
N VAL A 66 -4.43 -13.32 7.52
CA VAL A 66 -3.70 -12.04 7.55
C VAL A 66 -2.38 -12.27 8.27
N GLY A 67 -1.29 -11.85 7.66
CA GLY A 67 0.06 -12.06 8.23
C GLY A 67 0.60 -10.86 8.98
N SER A 68 0.06 -9.67 8.73
CA SER A 68 0.43 -8.43 9.43
C SER A 68 -0.73 -7.42 9.40
N VAL A 69 -0.80 -6.52 10.38
CA VAL A 69 -1.80 -5.44 10.43
C VAL A 69 -1.11 -4.08 10.51
N ARG A 70 -1.74 -3.06 9.91
CA ARG A 70 -1.31 -1.67 10.03
C ARG A 70 -2.37 -0.88 10.80
N LEU A 71 -1.93 -0.21 11.87
CA LEU A 71 -2.79 0.61 12.72
C LEU A 71 -2.66 2.08 12.26
N TRP A 72 -3.72 2.58 11.62
CA TRP A 72 -3.87 3.96 11.19
C TRP A 72 -5.30 4.45 11.43
N ASP A 73 -6.31 3.77 10.87
CA ASP A 73 -7.72 4.15 10.98
C ASP A 73 -8.44 3.43 12.14
N THR A 74 -7.76 3.19 13.24
CA THR A 74 -8.21 2.40 14.39
C THR A 74 -8.28 3.20 15.69
N GLU A 75 -8.42 4.53 15.59
CA GLU A 75 -8.39 5.44 16.74
C GLU A 75 -7.10 5.28 17.57
N THR A 76 -5.97 5.10 16.88
CA THR A 76 -4.66 4.84 17.51
C THR A 76 -3.60 5.87 17.13
N THR A 77 -4.02 7.00 16.54
CA THR A 77 -3.14 8.15 16.23
C THR A 77 -2.71 8.87 17.52
N TRP A 78 -1.67 9.67 17.44
CA TRP A 78 -1.20 10.47 18.58
C TRP A 78 -2.34 11.29 19.19
N SER A 79 -3.09 12.06 18.37
CA SER A 79 -4.24 12.85 18.84
C SER A 79 -5.39 12.03 19.45
N SER A 80 -5.52 10.76 19.07
CA SER A 80 -6.54 9.87 19.62
C SER A 80 -6.13 9.27 20.96
N VAL A 81 -4.84 9.10 21.19
CA VAL A 81 -4.30 8.49 22.41
C VAL A 81 -3.94 9.53 23.46
N GLU A 82 -3.33 10.66 23.05
CA GLU A 82 -2.93 11.74 23.96
C GLU A 82 -3.76 12.99 23.68
N THR A 83 -4.94 13.06 24.29
CA THR A 83 -5.92 14.13 24.04
C THR A 83 -5.58 15.47 24.72
N ALA A 84 -4.73 15.44 25.74
CA ALA A 84 -4.09 16.59 26.38
C ALA A 84 -2.69 16.17 26.80
N GLN A 85 -1.78 17.11 26.98
CA GLN A 85 -0.39 16.86 27.34
C GLN A 85 -0.31 15.93 28.57
N ASP A 86 0.45 14.83 28.45
CA ASP A 86 0.65 13.79 29.45
C ASP A 86 -0.63 13.02 29.86
N GLN A 87 -1.74 13.16 29.10
CA GLN A 87 -2.98 12.45 29.37
C GLN A 87 -3.26 11.41 28.28
N PHE A 88 -2.89 10.16 28.57
CA PHE A 88 -2.96 9.06 27.62
C PHE A 88 -4.18 8.16 27.84
N SER A 89 -4.92 7.86 26.80
CA SER A 89 -5.98 6.84 26.74
C SER A 89 -5.54 5.67 25.86
N TRP A 90 -5.08 4.60 26.46
CA TRP A 90 -4.53 3.43 25.77
C TRP A 90 -5.58 2.41 25.31
N THR A 91 -6.84 2.56 25.74
CA THR A 91 -7.90 1.55 25.57
C THR A 91 -8.03 1.04 24.12
N LYS A 92 -8.03 1.96 23.16
CA LYS A 92 -8.19 1.59 21.74
C LYS A 92 -6.95 0.89 21.19
N LEU A 93 -5.78 1.40 21.49
CA LEU A 93 -4.52 0.79 21.05
C LEU A 93 -4.29 -0.57 21.73
N ASP A 94 -4.58 -0.69 23.04
CA ASP A 94 -4.56 -1.98 23.76
C ASP A 94 -5.54 -2.98 23.11
N GLY A 95 -6.75 -2.54 22.76
CA GLY A 95 -7.76 -3.35 22.08
C GLY A 95 -7.29 -3.83 20.70
N ALA A 96 -6.72 -2.94 19.90
CA ALA A 96 -6.20 -3.30 18.57
C ALA A 96 -5.07 -4.34 18.65
N VAL A 97 -4.11 -4.13 19.55
CA VAL A 97 -2.99 -5.07 19.75
C VAL A 97 -3.48 -6.41 20.31
N ALA A 98 -4.43 -6.39 21.25
CA ALA A 98 -5.02 -7.61 21.82
C ALA A 98 -5.77 -8.41 20.75
N THR A 99 -6.60 -7.74 19.92
CA THR A 99 -7.36 -8.39 18.85
C THR A 99 -6.43 -9.02 17.81
N ALA A 100 -5.40 -8.31 17.35
CA ALA A 100 -4.42 -8.86 16.43
C ALA A 100 -3.75 -10.12 17.02
N ASN A 101 -3.27 -10.04 18.25
CA ASN A 101 -2.60 -11.15 18.93
C ASN A 101 -3.51 -12.36 19.18
N ALA A 102 -4.78 -12.14 19.55
CA ALA A 102 -5.77 -13.20 19.77
C ALA A 102 -6.06 -13.99 18.47
N ASN A 103 -5.91 -13.35 17.31
CA ASN A 103 -6.05 -13.95 15.99
C ASN A 103 -4.72 -14.44 15.38
N GLY A 104 -3.65 -14.54 16.19
CA GLY A 104 -2.37 -15.09 15.78
C GLY A 104 -1.45 -14.14 15.02
N VAL A 105 -1.86 -12.88 14.79
CA VAL A 105 -1.03 -11.87 14.13
C VAL A 105 -0.13 -11.19 15.15
N LYS A 106 1.18 -11.41 15.00
CA LYS A 106 2.23 -10.80 15.84
C LYS A 106 2.93 -9.63 15.16
N ASP A 107 2.78 -9.52 13.84
CA ASP A 107 3.42 -8.49 13.05
C ASP A 107 2.49 -7.28 12.93
N ILE A 108 2.75 -6.27 13.74
CA ILE A 108 1.93 -5.06 13.88
C ILE A 108 2.78 -3.86 13.49
N LEU A 109 2.34 -3.10 12.49
CA LEU A 109 2.87 -1.80 12.09
C LEU A 109 1.97 -0.71 12.65
N MET A 110 2.51 0.15 13.53
CA MET A 110 1.79 1.31 14.05
C MET A 110 2.27 2.60 13.40
N VAL A 111 1.32 3.44 12.97
CA VAL A 111 1.59 4.81 12.52
C VAL A 111 1.53 5.75 13.72
N LEU A 112 2.62 6.52 13.94
CA LEU A 112 2.76 7.42 15.09
C LEU A 112 2.15 8.80 14.87
N ALA A 113 1.76 9.12 13.62
CA ALA A 113 1.28 10.43 13.18
C ALA A 113 -0.02 10.90 13.84
N GLY A 114 -0.39 12.14 13.49
CA GLY A 114 -1.63 12.77 13.90
C GLY A 114 -1.45 13.64 15.13
N THR A 115 -0.76 14.78 14.97
CA THR A 115 -0.46 15.72 16.05
C THR A 115 -1.75 16.19 16.76
N PRO A 116 -1.84 16.10 18.08
CA PRO A 116 -2.99 16.65 18.79
C PRO A 116 -3.02 18.18 18.71
N SER A 117 -4.20 18.76 18.75
CA SER A 117 -4.40 20.23 18.60
C SER A 117 -3.66 21.06 19.65
N TRP A 118 -3.38 20.50 20.82
CA TRP A 118 -2.61 21.16 21.86
C TRP A 118 -1.10 21.20 21.57
N ALA A 119 -0.59 20.27 20.72
CA ALA A 119 0.84 20.10 20.42
C ALA A 119 1.29 20.76 19.11
N THR A 120 0.43 21.52 18.42
CA THR A 120 0.76 22.20 17.15
C THR A 120 0.42 23.68 17.23
N ASP A 121 1.14 24.49 16.44
CA ASP A 121 0.81 25.92 16.22
C ASP A 121 -0.33 26.12 15.20
N ASP A 122 -0.70 25.06 14.46
CA ASP A 122 -1.83 25.05 13.54
C ASP A 122 -2.92 24.06 13.97
N PRO A 123 -3.69 24.35 15.04
CA PRO A 123 -4.73 23.45 15.54
C PRO A 123 -5.90 23.29 14.56
N ALA A 124 -5.97 24.11 13.51
CA ALA A 124 -6.95 23.99 12.42
C ALA A 124 -6.40 23.22 11.22
N ALA A 125 -5.12 22.85 11.23
CA ALA A 125 -4.54 22.02 10.15
C ALA A 125 -5.38 20.78 9.95
N GLY A 126 -5.98 20.68 8.76
CA GLY A 126 -6.86 19.58 8.41
C GLY A 126 -6.09 18.26 8.49
N GLY A 127 -6.68 17.32 9.18
CA GLY A 127 -6.30 15.91 9.09
C GLY A 127 -7.55 15.14 8.72
N LEU A 128 -7.45 14.16 7.81
CA LEU A 128 -8.56 13.25 7.50
C LEU A 128 -9.93 13.95 7.38
N ALA A 129 -10.06 14.87 6.42
CA ALA A 129 -11.33 15.56 6.11
C ALA A 129 -11.98 16.31 7.30
N GLY A 130 -11.18 16.84 8.24
CA GLY A 130 -11.68 17.56 9.41
C GLY A 130 -12.10 16.70 10.58
N VAL A 131 -11.85 15.39 10.52
CA VAL A 131 -12.19 14.44 11.62
C VAL A 131 -11.24 14.60 12.82
N LEU A 132 -9.99 14.96 12.56
CA LEU A 132 -8.95 15.16 13.58
C LEU A 132 -8.30 16.53 13.41
N PRO A 133 -8.86 17.60 13.99
CA PRO A 133 -8.28 18.93 13.93
C PRO A 133 -6.84 18.96 14.44
N GLY A 134 -5.96 19.63 13.71
CA GLY A 134 -4.53 19.75 14.03
C GLY A 134 -3.68 18.55 13.59
N ALA A 135 -4.28 17.41 13.22
CA ALA A 135 -3.55 16.17 12.98
C ALA A 135 -2.55 16.23 11.81
N ALA A 136 -2.71 17.14 10.86
CA ALA A 136 -1.74 17.40 9.80
C ALA A 136 -0.63 18.37 10.22
N GLY A 137 -0.78 19.07 11.35
CA GLY A 137 0.20 20.03 11.86
C GLY A 137 1.48 19.35 12.34
N MET A 138 2.61 20.03 12.12
CA MET A 138 3.86 19.61 12.76
C MET A 138 3.82 19.90 14.27
N PRO A 139 4.50 19.11 15.10
CA PRO A 139 4.67 19.45 16.50
C PRO A 139 5.34 20.84 16.65
N LYS A 140 4.77 21.72 17.47
CA LYS A 140 5.37 23.00 17.81
C LYS A 140 6.64 22.87 18.67
N ASP A 141 6.69 21.81 19.47
CA ASP A 141 7.87 21.36 20.19
C ASP A 141 8.15 19.90 19.88
N PHE A 142 9.34 19.61 19.40
CA PHE A 142 9.74 18.21 19.17
C PHE A 142 9.92 17.41 20.48
N ALA A 143 9.98 18.05 21.63
CA ALA A 143 10.02 17.34 22.92
C ALA A 143 8.70 16.61 23.18
N ASP A 144 7.55 17.19 22.82
CA ASP A 144 6.24 16.54 22.91
C ASP A 144 6.17 15.30 21.99
N TRP A 145 6.74 15.39 20.78
CA TRP A 145 6.89 14.25 19.88
C TRP A 145 7.78 13.15 20.44
N ASP A 146 8.92 13.54 21.02
CA ASP A 146 9.88 12.60 21.61
C ASP A 146 9.24 11.84 22.79
N ASP A 147 8.45 12.53 23.62
CA ASP A 147 7.73 11.89 24.71
C ASP A 147 6.66 10.93 24.21
N TRP A 148 5.81 11.37 23.29
CA TRP A 148 4.82 10.49 22.65
C TRP A 148 5.44 9.20 22.12
N VAL A 149 6.48 9.30 21.30
CA VAL A 149 7.17 8.13 20.74
C VAL A 149 7.70 7.22 21.85
N ARG A 150 8.32 7.80 22.88
CA ARG A 150 8.88 7.06 24.03
C ARG A 150 7.80 6.34 24.81
N GLN A 151 6.69 6.99 25.09
CA GLN A 151 5.56 6.40 25.82
C GLN A 151 4.99 5.19 25.08
N VAL A 152 4.71 5.34 23.78
CA VAL A 152 4.19 4.26 22.96
C VAL A 152 5.17 3.08 22.89
N VAL A 153 6.42 3.35 22.53
CA VAL A 153 7.41 2.28 22.33
C VAL A 153 7.72 1.56 23.65
N THR A 154 7.77 2.28 24.77
CA THR A 154 7.96 1.67 26.09
C THR A 154 6.78 0.78 26.47
N ARG A 155 5.55 1.27 26.26
CA ARG A 155 4.33 0.51 26.59
C ARG A 155 4.19 -0.76 25.75
N TYR A 156 4.52 -0.69 24.46
CA TYR A 156 4.30 -1.80 23.52
C TYR A 156 5.57 -2.54 23.12
N LYS A 157 6.66 -2.38 23.85
CA LYS A 157 7.93 -3.09 23.62
C LYS A 157 7.69 -4.59 23.44
N GLY A 158 8.16 -5.13 22.29
CA GLY A 158 7.99 -6.53 21.92
C GLY A 158 6.57 -6.96 21.55
N ARG A 159 5.57 -6.05 21.58
CA ARG A 159 4.17 -6.31 21.18
C ARG A 159 3.79 -5.64 19.87
N ILE A 160 4.33 -4.47 19.58
CA ILE A 160 4.30 -3.82 18.27
C ILE A 160 5.68 -4.01 17.66
N THR A 161 5.74 -4.56 16.44
CA THR A 161 7.00 -4.98 15.80
C THR A 161 7.56 -3.94 14.85
N ALA A 162 6.75 -2.98 14.42
CA ALA A 162 7.17 -1.93 13.52
C ALA A 162 6.45 -0.60 13.81
N TYR A 163 7.17 0.51 13.62
CA TYR A 163 6.64 1.86 13.78
C TYR A 163 6.90 2.68 12.53
N GLN A 164 5.89 3.44 12.08
CA GLN A 164 5.95 4.36 10.96
C GLN A 164 5.72 5.78 11.48
N PRO A 165 6.71 6.69 11.41
CA PRO A 165 6.60 8.01 12.02
C PRO A 165 5.43 8.83 11.47
N TRP A 166 5.15 8.78 10.15
CA TRP A 166 4.09 9.59 9.57
C TRP A 166 3.33 8.88 8.45
N ASN A 167 2.09 9.37 8.16
CA ASN A 167 1.26 8.94 7.05
C ASN A 167 1.27 10.00 5.94
N GLU A 168 1.47 9.59 4.68
CA GLU A 168 1.39 10.42 3.46
C GLU A 168 1.99 11.83 3.60
N ALA A 169 3.22 11.89 4.12
CA ALA A 169 3.94 13.12 4.46
C ALA A 169 4.04 14.15 3.32
N ASN A 170 3.84 13.70 2.08
CA ASN A 170 3.85 14.56 0.89
C ASN A 170 2.50 15.21 0.55
N LEU A 171 1.44 14.90 1.30
CA LEU A 171 0.09 15.44 1.07
C LEU A 171 -0.29 16.39 2.20
N THR A 172 -0.71 17.61 1.84
CA THR A 172 -1.09 18.64 2.82
C THR A 172 -2.29 18.28 3.69
N THR A 173 -3.10 17.31 3.25
CA THR A 173 -4.16 16.70 4.06
C THR A 173 -3.63 15.99 5.29
N PHE A 174 -2.40 15.45 5.21
CA PHE A 174 -1.80 14.65 6.27
C PHE A 174 -0.55 15.28 6.89
N SER A 175 0.08 16.27 6.23
CA SER A 175 1.27 16.94 6.75
C SER A 175 1.39 18.35 6.21
N THR A 176 1.57 19.33 7.11
CA THR A 176 1.96 20.71 6.77
C THR A 176 3.48 20.91 6.83
N GLY A 177 4.22 19.90 7.28
CA GLY A 177 5.67 19.96 7.47
C GLY A 177 6.46 20.03 6.17
N THR A 178 7.62 20.66 6.28
CA THR A 178 8.63 20.67 5.22
C THR A 178 9.35 19.29 5.14
N PRO A 179 10.02 18.98 4.02
CA PRO A 179 10.87 17.79 3.93
C PRO A 179 11.94 17.70 5.03
N ALA A 180 12.51 18.83 5.46
CA ALA A 180 13.53 18.88 6.50
C ALA A 180 12.96 18.57 7.89
N GLU A 181 11.80 19.15 8.23
CA GLU A 181 11.09 18.86 9.50
C GLU A 181 10.66 17.39 9.56
N MET A 182 10.13 16.86 8.47
CA MET A 182 9.75 15.44 8.41
C MET A 182 10.95 14.51 8.56
N ALA A 183 12.11 14.86 8.00
CA ALA A 183 13.35 14.10 8.16
C ALA A 183 13.88 14.18 9.60
N GLU A 184 13.75 15.33 10.25
CA GLU A 184 14.09 15.51 11.68
C GLU A 184 13.19 14.67 12.57
N LEU A 185 11.87 14.75 12.38
CA LEU A 185 10.88 13.97 13.10
C LEU A 185 11.13 12.45 12.93
N THR A 186 11.47 12.01 11.71
CA THR A 186 11.82 10.61 11.42
C THR A 186 13.09 10.19 12.19
N LYS A 187 14.13 11.05 12.20
CA LYS A 187 15.39 10.77 12.91
C LYS A 187 15.17 10.61 14.41
N ARG A 188 14.40 11.52 15.03
CA ARG A 188 14.07 11.47 16.45
C ARG A 188 13.32 10.20 16.81
N ALA A 189 12.28 9.86 16.02
CA ALA A 189 11.55 8.61 16.21
C ALA A 189 12.48 7.39 16.09
N TYR A 190 13.37 7.35 15.08
CA TYR A 190 14.34 6.28 14.91
C TYR A 190 15.22 6.10 16.16
N ASP A 191 15.82 7.18 16.65
CA ASP A 191 16.72 7.13 17.79
C ASP A 191 16.01 6.63 19.07
N ILE A 192 14.80 7.12 19.30
CA ILE A 192 14.00 6.73 20.47
C ILE A 192 13.60 5.26 20.36
N ILE A 193 13.05 4.85 19.21
CA ILE A 193 12.62 3.46 18.98
C ILE A 193 13.81 2.53 19.21
N LYS A 194 14.97 2.82 18.58
CA LYS A 194 16.16 1.97 18.71
C LYS A 194 16.75 1.97 20.11
N SER A 195 16.59 3.05 20.87
CA SER A 195 17.04 3.10 22.26
C SER A 195 16.15 2.29 23.21
N VAL A 196 14.82 2.26 22.97
CA VAL A 196 13.84 1.60 23.84
C VAL A 196 13.64 0.14 23.43
N ASP A 197 13.40 -0.10 22.15
CA ASP A 197 13.19 -1.44 21.56
C ASP A 197 14.05 -1.61 20.30
N PRO A 198 15.32 -2.02 20.43
CA PRO A 198 16.24 -2.19 19.29
C PRO A 198 15.74 -3.21 18.24
N ALA A 199 14.86 -4.14 18.65
CA ALA A 199 14.31 -5.16 17.75
C ALA A 199 13.17 -4.62 16.87
N ALA A 200 12.52 -3.51 17.26
CA ALA A 200 11.45 -2.93 16.49
C ALA A 200 11.97 -2.32 15.17
N THR A 201 11.21 -2.51 14.11
CA THR A 201 11.50 -1.99 12.76
C THR A 201 11.01 -0.55 12.64
N VAL A 202 11.87 0.35 12.16
CA VAL A 202 11.47 1.72 11.82
C VAL A 202 11.18 1.81 10.33
N VAL A 203 9.92 2.07 10.00
CA VAL A 203 9.44 2.17 8.62
C VAL A 203 9.42 3.65 8.22
N ALA A 204 9.90 3.99 7.03
CA ALA A 204 9.86 5.38 6.55
C ALA A 204 8.41 5.92 6.56
N PRO A 205 8.18 7.23 6.74
CA PRO A 205 6.88 7.84 6.52
C PRO A 205 6.27 7.41 5.20
N GLY A 206 4.99 7.02 5.21
CA GLY A 206 4.26 6.66 3.99
C GLY A 206 4.27 7.83 3.00
N THR A 207 4.46 7.51 1.72
CA THR A 207 4.49 8.51 0.64
C THR A 207 3.51 8.12 -0.45
N GLY A 208 2.49 8.94 -0.70
CA GLY A 208 1.53 8.73 -1.77
C GLY A 208 2.15 9.02 -3.14
N THR A 209 2.12 8.05 -4.06
CA THR A 209 2.71 8.19 -5.41
C THR A 209 1.71 8.67 -6.46
N ARG A 210 0.40 8.53 -6.21
CA ARG A 210 -0.70 8.83 -7.15
C ARG A 210 -0.73 10.28 -7.61
N LEU A 211 -0.51 11.22 -6.69
CA LEU A 211 -0.49 12.65 -6.98
C LEU A 211 0.93 13.09 -7.33
N GLY A 212 1.28 12.99 -8.61
CA GLY A 212 2.65 13.19 -9.10
C GLY A 212 3.27 14.56 -8.79
N GLY A 213 2.48 15.63 -8.69
CA GLY A 213 2.96 16.96 -8.29
C GLY A 213 3.50 16.98 -6.85
N PRO A 214 2.68 16.67 -5.84
CA PRO A 214 3.10 16.54 -4.45
C PRO A 214 4.26 15.55 -4.26
N PHE A 215 4.21 14.38 -4.91
CA PHE A 215 5.29 13.40 -4.85
C PHE A 215 6.64 13.98 -5.31
N LYS A 216 6.67 14.56 -6.51
CA LYS A 216 7.91 15.10 -7.11
C LYS A 216 8.46 16.30 -6.33
N LYS A 217 7.58 17.11 -5.72
CA LYS A 217 7.99 18.29 -4.93
C LYS A 217 8.57 17.88 -3.58
N PHE A 218 7.97 16.91 -2.91
CA PHE A 218 8.31 16.57 -1.52
C PHE A 218 9.36 15.45 -1.43
N TYR A 219 9.12 14.33 -2.10
CA TYR A 219 9.82 13.09 -1.77
C TYR A 219 11.32 13.10 -2.07
N PRO A 220 11.81 13.61 -3.23
CA PRO A 220 13.24 13.73 -3.46
C PRO A 220 13.95 14.65 -2.45
N ALA A 221 13.28 15.75 -2.05
CA ALA A 221 13.82 16.65 -1.04
C ALA A 221 13.88 15.99 0.35
N TYR A 222 12.84 15.23 0.72
CA TYR A 222 12.84 14.45 1.95
C TYR A 222 13.97 13.41 1.98
N LEU A 223 14.18 12.69 0.89
CA LEU A 223 15.27 11.72 0.79
C LEU A 223 16.65 12.38 0.95
N LYS A 224 16.85 13.58 0.35
CA LYS A 224 18.08 14.36 0.53
C LYS A 224 18.32 14.69 2.00
N GLU A 225 17.30 15.21 2.69
CA GLU A 225 17.37 15.56 4.12
C GLU A 225 17.59 14.34 5.01
N LEU A 226 16.94 13.22 4.68
CA LEU A 226 17.12 11.95 5.39
C LEU A 226 18.52 11.38 5.19
N GLY A 227 19.05 11.50 3.98
CA GLY A 227 20.44 11.11 3.66
C GLY A 227 21.47 11.88 4.46
N ALA A 228 21.27 13.20 4.61
CA ALA A 228 22.14 14.04 5.45
C ALA A 228 22.11 13.61 6.93
N ARG A 229 21.07 12.89 7.37
CA ARG A 229 20.92 12.35 8.72
C ARG A 229 21.28 10.86 8.84
N GLY A 230 21.92 10.27 7.83
CA GLY A 230 22.40 8.88 7.85
C GLY A 230 21.33 7.82 7.59
N TRP A 231 20.24 8.17 6.92
CA TRP A 231 19.14 7.25 6.53
C TRP A 231 18.49 6.52 7.72
N PRO A 232 17.96 7.22 8.72
CA PRO A 232 17.44 6.66 9.96
C PRO A 232 16.07 5.99 9.78
N VAL A 233 16.01 4.94 8.99
CA VAL A 233 14.89 4.01 8.78
C VAL A 233 15.45 2.62 8.50
N ASP A 234 14.68 1.57 8.77
CA ASP A 234 15.05 0.19 8.43
C ASP A 234 14.38 -0.27 7.13
N VAL A 235 13.23 0.32 6.80
CA VAL A 235 12.36 -0.06 5.68
C VAL A 235 11.87 1.17 4.94
N TRP A 236 11.87 1.13 3.62
CA TRP A 236 11.24 2.13 2.77
C TRP A 236 9.75 1.85 2.62
N ALA A 237 8.92 2.89 2.65
CA ALA A 237 7.47 2.75 2.53
C ALA A 237 6.87 3.71 1.51
N ALA A 238 5.83 3.24 0.80
CA ALA A 238 4.99 4.06 -0.05
C ALA A 238 3.53 3.58 -0.02
N HIS A 239 2.64 4.42 -0.55
CA HIS A 239 1.26 4.08 -0.88
C HIS A 239 1.14 4.11 -2.40
N THR A 240 1.02 2.92 -3.00
CA THR A 240 1.10 2.79 -4.46
C THR A 240 -0.27 2.73 -5.14
N TYR A 241 -1.26 3.50 -4.66
CA TYR A 241 -2.54 3.64 -5.34
C TYR A 241 -2.34 4.17 -6.77
N PRO A 242 -2.98 3.59 -7.79
CA PRO A 242 -3.09 4.24 -9.09
C PRO A 242 -4.12 5.37 -9.08
N ALA A 243 -4.29 6.11 -10.17
CA ALA A 243 -5.44 6.99 -10.37
C ALA A 243 -6.75 6.20 -10.20
N SER A 244 -7.87 6.88 -9.92
CA SER A 244 -9.13 6.17 -9.65
C SER A 244 -9.60 5.27 -10.80
N LEU A 245 -9.32 5.65 -12.05
CA LEU A 245 -9.54 4.83 -13.24
C LEU A 245 -8.34 3.95 -13.60
N GLY A 246 -7.30 3.97 -12.78
CA GLY A 246 -6.04 3.27 -13.05
C GLY A 246 -6.13 1.77 -12.81
N THR A 247 -5.13 1.06 -13.33
CA THR A 247 -5.06 -0.39 -13.38
C THR A 247 -3.85 -0.93 -12.59
N PRO A 248 -3.73 -2.25 -12.38
CA PRO A 248 -2.53 -2.84 -11.81
C PRO A 248 -1.24 -2.50 -12.58
N VAL A 249 -1.33 -2.29 -13.90
CA VAL A 249 -0.17 -1.85 -14.71
C VAL A 249 0.29 -0.46 -14.30
N GLU A 250 -0.63 0.47 -14.09
CA GLU A 250 -0.31 1.83 -13.64
C GLU A 250 0.26 1.82 -12.22
N ARG A 251 -0.34 1.05 -11.30
CA ARG A 251 0.23 0.85 -9.96
C ARG A 251 1.68 0.38 -10.02
N ALA A 252 1.98 -0.60 -10.88
CA ALA A 252 3.36 -1.08 -11.05
C ALA A 252 4.30 0.00 -11.61
N VAL A 253 3.81 0.91 -12.46
CA VAL A 253 4.58 2.08 -12.94
C VAL A 253 4.87 3.04 -11.79
N LEU A 254 3.89 3.35 -10.94
CA LEU A 254 4.06 4.23 -9.78
C LEU A 254 5.01 3.63 -8.73
N ALA A 255 4.92 2.33 -8.48
CA ALA A 255 5.86 1.63 -7.61
C ALA A 255 7.30 1.69 -8.16
N ARG A 256 7.49 1.56 -9.47
CA ARG A 256 8.81 1.75 -10.10
C ARG A 256 9.31 3.18 -9.98
N LEU A 257 8.45 4.17 -10.19
CA LEU A 257 8.80 5.59 -10.00
C LEU A 257 9.33 5.83 -8.58
N TRP A 258 8.67 5.27 -7.58
CA TRP A 258 9.11 5.35 -6.19
C TRP A 258 10.50 4.70 -6.00
N ILE A 259 10.70 3.47 -6.49
CA ILE A 259 11.98 2.74 -6.42
C ILE A 259 13.09 3.50 -7.16
N ASP A 260 12.82 4.00 -8.37
CA ASP A 260 13.80 4.76 -9.15
C ASP A 260 14.18 6.09 -8.45
N THR A 261 13.24 6.70 -7.72
CA THR A 261 13.51 7.92 -6.94
C THR A 261 14.50 7.64 -5.79
N HIS A 262 14.40 6.50 -5.09
CA HIS A 262 15.38 6.07 -4.10
C HIS A 262 16.78 5.90 -4.71
N LYS A 263 16.86 5.20 -5.84
CA LYS A 263 18.14 4.99 -6.54
C LYS A 263 18.77 6.31 -6.97
N ALA A 264 17.96 7.23 -7.49
CA ALA A 264 18.43 8.55 -7.90
C ALA A 264 18.94 9.39 -6.72
N ALA A 265 18.38 9.21 -5.53
CA ALA A 265 18.82 9.87 -4.30
C ALA A 265 20.04 9.20 -3.65
N GLY A 266 20.54 8.07 -4.18
CA GLY A 266 21.61 7.30 -3.56
C GLY A 266 21.22 6.64 -2.23
N ALA A 267 19.93 6.39 -2.03
CA ALA A 267 19.42 5.74 -0.84
C ALA A 267 19.91 4.29 -0.76
N PRO A 268 20.29 3.80 0.44
CA PRO A 268 20.74 2.44 0.62
C PRO A 268 19.64 1.42 0.34
N ASP A 269 20.04 0.23 -0.13
CA ASP A 269 19.13 -0.89 -0.32
C ASP A 269 18.58 -1.34 1.03
N LYS A 270 17.26 -1.23 1.18
CA LYS A 270 16.48 -1.65 2.35
C LYS A 270 15.20 -2.34 1.88
N PRO A 271 14.55 -3.16 2.72
CA PRO A 271 13.25 -3.74 2.39
C PRO A 271 12.25 -2.68 1.95
N LEU A 272 11.40 -3.05 0.99
CA LEU A 272 10.34 -2.20 0.43
C LEU A 272 8.98 -2.69 0.93
N TRP A 273 8.16 -1.80 1.51
CA TRP A 273 6.80 -2.07 1.92
C TRP A 273 5.83 -1.11 1.23
N ASP A 274 4.75 -1.65 0.66
CA ASP A 274 3.60 -0.89 0.21
C ASP A 274 2.61 -0.82 1.38
N THR A 275 2.68 0.26 2.15
CA THR A 275 2.01 0.35 3.44
C THR A 275 0.55 0.74 3.34
N GLU A 276 0.07 1.05 2.11
CA GLU A 276 -1.35 1.30 1.85
C GLU A 276 -1.65 1.16 0.37
N ASN A 277 -2.65 0.34 0.01
CA ASN A 277 -2.98 0.05 -1.36
C ASN A 277 -4.43 -0.39 -1.56
N ASN A 278 -5.05 0.08 -2.62
CA ASN A 278 -6.31 -0.38 -3.22
C ASN A 278 -6.40 0.21 -4.64
N PHE A 279 -7.53 0.06 -5.30
CA PHE A 279 -7.87 0.64 -6.60
C PHE A 279 -9.16 1.46 -6.48
N GLY A 280 -9.43 2.30 -7.46
CA GLY A 280 -10.65 3.12 -7.47
C GLY A 280 -10.67 4.21 -6.41
N LEU A 281 -9.51 4.61 -5.84
CA LEU A 281 -9.44 5.61 -4.76
C LEU A 281 -10.02 6.95 -5.23
N ALA A 282 -11.14 7.36 -4.66
CA ALA A 282 -11.83 8.60 -4.96
C ALA A 282 -11.07 9.85 -4.50
N GLY A 283 -11.32 11.00 -5.16
CA GLY A 283 -10.69 12.29 -4.81
C GLY A 283 -9.15 12.32 -4.91
N PRO A 284 -8.55 13.49 -4.73
CA PRO A 284 -9.21 14.79 -4.73
C PRO A 284 -9.68 15.21 -6.13
N GLY A 285 -10.82 15.87 -6.15
CA GLY A 285 -11.39 16.49 -7.35
C GLY A 285 -12.05 15.54 -8.35
N PRO A 286 -12.68 16.11 -9.40
CA PRO A 286 -13.56 15.37 -10.32
C PRO A 286 -12.80 14.42 -11.27
N THR A 287 -11.49 14.55 -11.37
CA THR A 287 -10.66 13.63 -12.18
C THR A 287 -10.40 12.28 -11.53
N ASN A 288 -10.76 12.15 -10.26
CA ASN A 288 -10.69 10.90 -9.50
C ASN A 288 -12.09 10.56 -8.97
N PRO A 289 -13.02 10.13 -9.87
CA PRO A 289 -14.37 9.76 -9.47
C PRO A 289 -14.35 8.50 -8.61
N ASP A 290 -15.40 8.30 -7.84
CA ASP A 290 -15.71 7.04 -7.21
C ASP A 290 -15.87 5.92 -8.25
N GLN A 291 -15.37 4.74 -7.95
CA GLN A 291 -15.35 3.59 -8.87
C GLN A 291 -15.62 2.29 -8.13
N ASP A 292 -16.66 1.58 -8.54
CA ASP A 292 -16.88 0.21 -8.12
C ASP A 292 -16.09 -0.78 -9.00
N ILE A 293 -15.24 -1.56 -8.35
CA ILE A 293 -14.50 -2.65 -8.99
C ILE A 293 -14.91 -3.96 -8.34
N VAL A 294 -15.73 -4.72 -9.04
CA VAL A 294 -16.44 -5.88 -8.49
C VAL A 294 -16.13 -7.19 -9.21
N GLY A 295 -16.58 -8.29 -8.66
CA GLY A 295 -16.55 -9.63 -9.27
C GLY A 295 -15.14 -10.11 -9.59
N THR A 296 -14.97 -10.74 -10.75
CA THR A 296 -13.67 -11.30 -11.18
C THR A 296 -12.59 -10.25 -11.39
N LYS A 297 -12.96 -9.00 -11.70
CA LYS A 297 -12.03 -7.89 -11.82
C LYS A 297 -11.43 -7.53 -10.47
N ALA A 298 -12.23 -7.47 -9.41
CA ALA A 298 -11.75 -7.25 -8.04
C ALA A 298 -10.81 -8.37 -7.58
N ALA A 299 -11.18 -9.62 -7.83
CA ALA A 299 -10.37 -10.80 -7.54
C ALA A 299 -9.00 -10.75 -8.26
N ASP A 300 -9.02 -10.44 -9.56
CA ASP A 300 -7.81 -10.32 -10.39
C ASP A 300 -6.88 -9.22 -9.85
N TRP A 301 -7.40 -8.03 -9.63
CA TRP A 301 -6.60 -6.87 -9.24
C TRP A 301 -6.05 -7.01 -7.82
N ALA A 302 -6.82 -7.57 -6.89
CA ALA A 302 -6.35 -7.88 -5.55
C ALA A 302 -5.18 -8.88 -5.59
N ALA A 303 -5.31 -9.99 -6.32
CA ALA A 303 -4.23 -10.98 -6.44
C ALA A 303 -2.99 -10.41 -7.15
N ARG A 304 -3.18 -9.64 -8.22
CA ARG A 304 -2.07 -8.99 -8.95
C ARG A 304 -1.30 -7.99 -8.11
N THR A 305 -1.95 -7.32 -7.16
CA THR A 305 -1.27 -6.41 -6.23
C THR A 305 -0.09 -7.10 -5.55
N TYR A 306 -0.27 -8.30 -5.04
CA TYR A 306 0.79 -9.06 -4.35
C TYR A 306 1.78 -9.72 -5.31
N LEU A 307 1.30 -10.24 -6.44
CA LEU A 307 2.17 -10.82 -7.45
C LEU A 307 3.11 -9.78 -8.09
N ASP A 308 2.59 -8.60 -8.39
CA ASP A 308 3.40 -7.49 -8.91
C ASP A 308 4.32 -6.90 -7.84
N ALA A 309 3.91 -6.89 -6.55
CA ALA A 309 4.76 -6.50 -5.45
C ALA A 309 6.02 -7.38 -5.36
N ILE A 310 5.86 -8.71 -5.37
CA ILE A 310 6.99 -9.66 -5.35
C ILE A 310 7.93 -9.41 -6.54
N ARG A 311 7.39 -9.18 -7.73
CA ARG A 311 8.18 -8.89 -8.95
C ARG A 311 8.98 -7.58 -8.87
N LEU A 312 8.51 -6.64 -8.05
CA LEU A 312 9.14 -5.33 -7.84
C LEU A 312 10.07 -5.32 -6.63
N GLY A 313 10.21 -6.44 -5.92
CA GLY A 313 11.01 -6.53 -4.70
C GLY A 313 10.32 -5.95 -3.47
N ILE A 314 9.00 -5.73 -3.51
CA ILE A 314 8.21 -5.28 -2.37
C ILE A 314 7.85 -6.50 -1.53
N SER A 315 8.32 -6.53 -0.28
CA SER A 315 8.23 -7.69 0.60
C SER A 315 6.99 -7.69 1.51
N ARG A 316 6.25 -6.57 1.60
CA ARG A 316 4.97 -6.44 2.29
C ARG A 316 4.04 -5.50 1.56
N VAL A 317 2.74 -5.83 1.60
CA VAL A 317 1.66 -4.99 1.09
C VAL A 317 0.56 -4.97 2.13
N TYR A 318 0.13 -3.77 2.53
CA TYR A 318 -1.00 -3.59 3.43
C TYR A 318 -2.22 -3.14 2.63
N TRP A 319 -3.18 -4.04 2.46
CA TRP A 319 -4.41 -3.74 1.74
C TRP A 319 -5.31 -2.79 2.51
N TYR A 320 -5.78 -1.76 1.87
CA TYR A 320 -6.74 -0.79 2.42
C TYR A 320 -8.12 -1.04 1.80
N SER A 321 -9.11 -1.66 2.49
CA SER A 321 -9.09 -2.15 3.83
C SER A 321 -10.02 -3.37 3.98
N TRP A 322 -10.02 -4.01 5.14
CA TRP A 322 -11.02 -4.96 5.57
C TRP A 322 -12.07 -4.26 6.44
N GLY A 323 -13.34 -4.43 6.12
CA GLY A 323 -14.42 -3.88 6.95
C GLY A 323 -15.69 -3.56 6.17
N PRO A 324 -16.45 -2.55 6.64
CA PRO A 324 -17.64 -2.09 5.94
C PRO A 324 -17.27 -1.52 4.56
N GLU A 325 -18.26 -1.41 3.69
CA GLU A 325 -18.09 -0.74 2.40
C GLU A 325 -17.71 0.73 2.60
N LEU A 326 -16.78 1.20 1.79
CA LEU A 326 -16.28 2.56 1.79
C LEU A 326 -16.33 3.13 0.38
N ASP A 327 -17.06 4.20 0.18
CA ASP A 327 -17.11 4.93 -1.10
C ASP A 327 -15.75 5.51 -1.51
N LEU A 328 -14.78 5.50 -0.59
CA LEU A 328 -13.42 5.96 -0.84
C LEU A 328 -12.63 5.04 -1.77
N VAL A 329 -12.89 3.74 -1.76
CA VAL A 329 -12.10 2.72 -2.50
C VAL A 329 -12.98 1.81 -3.34
N GLY A 330 -12.50 1.46 -4.52
CA GLY A 330 -13.30 0.71 -5.50
C GLY A 330 -13.36 -0.80 -5.27
N ILE A 331 -12.39 -1.41 -4.58
CA ILE A 331 -12.44 -2.84 -4.26
C ILE A 331 -12.76 -3.01 -2.79
N GLN A 332 -13.98 -3.44 -2.52
CA GLN A 332 -14.42 -3.78 -1.17
C GLN A 332 -13.88 -5.16 -0.76
N MET A 333 -13.35 -5.26 0.47
CA MET A 333 -12.85 -6.52 1.01
C MET A 333 -13.51 -6.83 2.35
N ASN A 334 -14.39 -7.80 2.31
CA ASN A 334 -15.15 -8.30 3.46
C ASN A 334 -15.41 -9.81 3.28
N THR A 335 -16.09 -10.41 4.23
CA THR A 335 -16.38 -11.85 4.22
C THR A 335 -17.08 -12.28 2.93
N GLY A 336 -16.46 -13.21 2.20
CA GLY A 336 -17.01 -13.78 0.97
C GLY A 336 -16.89 -12.89 -0.28
N SER A 337 -16.32 -11.69 -0.19
CA SER A 337 -16.09 -10.87 -1.37
C SER A 337 -15.10 -11.56 -2.34
N PRO A 338 -15.24 -11.36 -3.66
CA PRO A 338 -14.35 -11.96 -4.64
C PRO A 338 -12.86 -11.66 -4.40
N ALA A 339 -12.54 -10.48 -3.92
CA ALA A 339 -11.18 -10.09 -3.55
C ALA A 339 -10.66 -10.91 -2.34
N ALA A 340 -11.49 -11.10 -1.31
CA ALA A 340 -11.13 -11.89 -0.13
C ALA A 340 -10.90 -13.38 -0.48
N VAL A 341 -11.77 -13.95 -1.30
CA VAL A 341 -11.61 -15.33 -1.81
C VAL A 341 -10.31 -15.47 -2.62
N ALA A 342 -10.04 -14.50 -3.51
CA ALA A 342 -8.85 -14.49 -4.32
C ALA A 342 -7.56 -14.38 -3.49
N LEU A 343 -7.55 -13.55 -2.43
CA LEU A 343 -6.38 -13.45 -1.54
C LEU A 343 -6.17 -14.72 -0.73
N THR A 344 -7.22 -15.36 -0.24
CA THR A 344 -7.10 -16.66 0.43
C THR A 344 -6.48 -17.69 -0.51
N THR A 345 -7.02 -17.81 -1.72
CA THR A 345 -6.52 -18.74 -2.74
C THR A 345 -5.05 -18.45 -3.11
N LEU A 346 -4.70 -17.18 -3.30
CA LEU A 346 -3.32 -16.79 -3.61
C LEU A 346 -2.37 -17.14 -2.46
N GLN A 347 -2.76 -16.90 -1.20
CA GLN A 347 -1.97 -17.28 -0.03
C GLN A 347 -1.73 -18.78 0.03
N ASP A 348 -2.75 -19.60 -0.24
CA ASP A 348 -2.60 -21.06 -0.32
C ASP A 348 -1.58 -21.48 -1.39
N TRP A 349 -1.54 -20.75 -2.50
CA TRP A 349 -0.59 -21.05 -3.58
C TRP A 349 0.86 -20.72 -3.22
N ILE A 350 1.11 -19.57 -2.57
CA ILE A 350 2.46 -19.01 -2.50
C ILE A 350 3.05 -18.86 -1.10
N VAL A 351 2.26 -18.78 -0.03
CA VAL A 351 2.82 -18.67 1.33
C VAL A 351 3.57 -19.95 1.68
N GLY A 352 4.80 -19.82 2.17
CA GLY A 352 5.72 -20.94 2.43
C GLY A 352 6.38 -21.51 1.17
N ALA A 353 6.10 -20.95 -0.01
CA ALA A 353 6.81 -21.34 -1.23
C ALA A 353 8.07 -20.48 -1.44
N THR A 354 9.10 -21.07 -2.01
CA THR A 354 10.24 -20.33 -2.54
C THR A 354 9.84 -19.66 -3.86
N TYR A 355 10.03 -18.34 -3.96
CA TYR A 355 9.84 -17.59 -5.18
C TYR A 355 11.05 -17.80 -6.12
N ASN A 356 10.83 -18.33 -7.32
CA ASN A 356 11.90 -18.64 -8.28
C ASN A 356 12.02 -17.60 -9.40
N GLY A 357 11.33 -16.44 -9.27
CA GLY A 357 11.35 -15.37 -10.25
C GLY A 357 10.17 -15.39 -11.22
N CYS A 358 10.03 -14.28 -11.94
CA CYS A 358 9.02 -14.07 -12.97
C CYS A 358 9.69 -13.68 -14.30
N THR A 359 9.04 -14.06 -15.40
CA THR A 359 9.43 -13.69 -16.76
C THR A 359 8.25 -13.11 -17.53
N GLY A 360 8.58 -12.32 -18.57
CA GLY A 360 7.60 -11.71 -19.46
C GLY A 360 7.08 -10.35 -18.97
N ALA A 361 6.83 -9.47 -19.94
CA ALA A 361 6.32 -8.11 -19.67
C ALA A 361 4.79 -8.02 -19.86
N VAL A 362 4.24 -8.68 -20.88
CA VAL A 362 2.80 -8.68 -21.18
C VAL A 362 2.16 -10.00 -20.78
N LYS A 363 2.78 -11.10 -21.15
CA LYS A 363 2.42 -12.45 -20.68
C LYS A 363 3.37 -12.83 -19.55
N VAL A 364 2.90 -12.72 -18.34
CA VAL A 364 3.71 -12.94 -17.14
C VAL A 364 3.65 -14.39 -16.71
N THR A 365 4.79 -14.91 -16.33
CA THR A 365 4.95 -16.27 -15.80
C THR A 365 5.84 -16.20 -14.57
N CYS A 366 5.30 -16.50 -13.40
CA CYS A 366 6.04 -16.60 -12.14
C CYS A 366 6.09 -18.06 -11.68
N THR A 367 7.22 -18.49 -11.15
CA THR A 367 7.41 -19.84 -10.68
C THR A 367 7.69 -19.87 -9.18
N PHE A 368 7.14 -20.88 -8.53
CA PHE A 368 7.25 -21.11 -7.09
C PHE A 368 7.55 -22.58 -6.80
N THR A 369 8.23 -22.85 -5.68
CA THR A 369 8.48 -24.21 -5.19
C THR A 369 7.98 -24.34 -3.76
N LYS A 370 7.00 -25.19 -3.50
CA LYS A 370 6.44 -25.46 -2.16
C LYS A 370 6.50 -26.95 -1.88
N GLY A 371 7.17 -27.35 -0.79
CA GLY A 371 7.34 -28.76 -0.45
C GLY A 371 7.99 -29.59 -1.57
N GLY A 372 8.97 -29.05 -2.26
CA GLY A 372 9.66 -29.67 -3.40
C GLY A 372 8.86 -29.71 -4.72
N LYS A 373 7.60 -29.29 -4.72
CA LYS A 373 6.73 -29.27 -5.91
C LYS A 373 6.75 -27.89 -6.56
N LYS A 374 7.00 -27.83 -7.87
CA LYS A 374 6.95 -26.60 -8.66
C LYS A 374 5.53 -26.30 -9.10
N SER A 375 5.13 -25.04 -8.95
CA SER A 375 3.93 -24.44 -9.53
C SER A 375 4.29 -23.21 -10.37
N THR A 376 3.40 -22.86 -11.28
CA THR A 376 3.56 -21.72 -12.17
C THR A 376 2.28 -20.89 -12.15
N ILE A 377 2.39 -19.60 -11.83
CA ILE A 377 1.27 -18.66 -11.92
C ILE A 377 1.45 -17.84 -13.19
N VAL A 378 0.41 -17.78 -14.02
CA VAL A 378 0.43 -17.07 -15.30
C VAL A 378 -0.74 -16.09 -15.39
N TRP A 379 -0.49 -14.91 -15.99
CA TRP A 379 -1.52 -13.92 -16.32
C TRP A 379 -1.07 -13.03 -17.47
N THR A 380 -1.93 -12.12 -17.89
CA THR A 380 -1.58 -11.07 -18.84
C THR A 380 -1.81 -9.69 -18.26
N GLU A 381 -0.97 -8.74 -18.65
CA GLU A 381 -1.11 -7.34 -18.28
C GLU A 381 -2.27 -6.65 -19.02
N ARG A 382 -2.59 -7.14 -20.21
CA ARG A 382 -3.66 -6.60 -21.08
C ARG A 382 -4.33 -7.71 -21.88
N GLY A 383 -5.65 -7.75 -21.79
CA GLY A 383 -6.49 -8.71 -22.54
C GLY A 383 -6.18 -10.17 -22.19
N ALA A 384 -6.58 -11.09 -23.05
CA ALA A 384 -6.35 -12.52 -22.88
C ALA A 384 -5.37 -13.06 -23.90
N ALA A 385 -4.38 -13.84 -23.47
CA ALA A 385 -3.38 -14.45 -24.33
C ALA A 385 -3.27 -15.96 -24.16
N PRO A 386 -2.80 -16.69 -25.21
CA PRO A 386 -2.57 -18.12 -25.11
C PRO A 386 -1.27 -18.43 -24.36
N PHE A 387 -1.36 -19.37 -23.42
CA PHE A 387 -0.22 -20.00 -22.73
C PHE A 387 -0.14 -21.49 -23.10
N LYS A 388 1.09 -22.00 -23.25
CA LYS A 388 1.34 -23.42 -23.50
C LYS A 388 1.13 -24.20 -22.22
N THR A 389 0.47 -25.36 -22.33
CA THR A 389 0.13 -26.22 -21.18
C THR A 389 1.00 -27.49 -21.09
N LYS A 390 2.00 -27.64 -21.99
CA LYS A 390 2.86 -28.84 -22.01
C LYS A 390 3.52 -29.06 -20.63
N GLY A 391 3.27 -30.24 -20.08
CA GLY A 391 3.83 -30.68 -18.79
C GLY A 391 3.04 -30.26 -17.57
N PHE A 392 1.89 -29.58 -17.74
CA PHE A 392 0.95 -29.32 -16.66
C PHE A 392 -0.27 -30.24 -16.74
N THR A 393 -0.76 -30.69 -15.60
CA THR A 393 -1.93 -31.59 -15.49
C THR A 393 -3.15 -30.89 -14.88
N LYS A 394 -2.94 -29.84 -14.08
CA LYS A 394 -4.00 -29.14 -13.35
C LYS A 394 -3.88 -27.64 -13.50
N ILE A 395 -5.02 -26.95 -13.61
CA ILE A 395 -5.17 -25.49 -13.58
C ILE A 395 -6.15 -25.10 -12.47
N CYS A 396 -5.78 -24.12 -11.66
CA CYS A 396 -6.62 -23.54 -10.60
C CYS A 396 -6.84 -22.04 -10.84
N ALA A 397 -8.06 -21.56 -10.61
CA ALA A 397 -8.45 -20.15 -10.68
C ALA A 397 -8.45 -19.52 -9.28
N LEU A 398 -8.56 -18.17 -9.24
CA LEU A 398 -8.56 -17.39 -8.00
C LEU A 398 -9.79 -17.61 -7.11
N ASP A 399 -10.86 -18.19 -7.63
CA ASP A 399 -12.04 -18.61 -6.88
C ASP A 399 -11.86 -19.97 -6.15
N GLY A 400 -10.63 -20.53 -6.22
CA GLY A 400 -10.30 -21.83 -5.65
C GLY A 400 -10.68 -23.02 -6.52
N THR A 401 -11.40 -22.83 -7.63
CA THR A 401 -11.79 -23.92 -8.51
C THR A 401 -10.59 -24.45 -9.28
N CYS A 402 -10.49 -25.77 -9.36
CA CYS A 402 -9.43 -26.44 -10.10
C CYS A 402 -10.00 -27.46 -11.06
N LYS A 403 -9.35 -27.62 -12.22
CA LYS A 403 -9.73 -28.60 -13.24
C LYS A 403 -8.51 -29.22 -13.93
N PRO A 404 -8.63 -30.40 -14.53
CA PRO A 404 -7.59 -30.95 -15.38
C PRO A 404 -7.27 -30.02 -16.55
N VAL A 405 -6.01 -29.98 -16.94
CA VAL A 405 -5.59 -29.28 -18.15
C VAL A 405 -5.99 -30.12 -19.36
N THR A 406 -6.83 -29.53 -20.21
CA THR A 406 -7.25 -30.15 -21.48
C THR A 406 -6.71 -29.31 -22.66
N GLY A 407 -6.00 -29.97 -23.58
CA GLY A 407 -5.44 -29.31 -24.76
C GLY A 407 -4.04 -28.72 -24.58
N LYS A 408 -3.47 -28.25 -25.69
CA LYS A 408 -2.06 -27.80 -25.78
C LYS A 408 -1.86 -26.34 -25.37
N LYS A 409 -2.94 -25.57 -25.24
CA LYS A 409 -2.94 -24.13 -24.87
C LYS A 409 -4.20 -23.80 -24.09
N ILE A 410 -4.07 -22.83 -23.17
CA ILE A 410 -5.18 -22.16 -22.47
C ILE A 410 -5.15 -20.67 -22.81
N ARG A 411 -6.30 -19.99 -22.80
CA ARG A 411 -6.37 -18.53 -22.83
C ARG A 411 -6.46 -18.02 -21.39
N VAL A 412 -5.61 -17.08 -21.04
CA VAL A 412 -5.49 -16.52 -19.70
C VAL A 412 -5.52 -15.01 -19.77
N SER A 413 -6.29 -14.38 -18.90
CA SER A 413 -6.26 -12.94 -18.61
C SER A 413 -5.84 -12.72 -17.15
N SER A 414 -6.58 -13.31 -16.22
CA SER A 414 -6.37 -13.24 -14.77
C SER A 414 -5.36 -14.29 -14.29
N PRO A 415 -4.74 -14.11 -13.11
CA PRO A 415 -3.84 -15.12 -12.55
C PRO A 415 -4.48 -16.49 -12.41
N VAL A 416 -3.81 -17.50 -12.94
CA VAL A 416 -4.16 -18.91 -12.73
C VAL A 416 -2.90 -19.68 -12.34
N GLN A 417 -3.05 -20.66 -11.45
CA GLN A 417 -1.97 -21.54 -11.08
C GLN A 417 -1.99 -22.81 -11.95
N LEU A 418 -0.83 -23.17 -12.47
CA LEU A 418 -0.59 -24.41 -13.21
C LEU A 418 0.33 -25.33 -12.39
N THR A 419 -0.06 -26.60 -12.22
CA THR A 419 0.72 -27.62 -11.52
C THR A 419 0.88 -28.89 -12.35
N ARG A 420 1.89 -29.71 -12.03
CA ARG A 420 2.19 -30.98 -12.66
C ARG A 420 1.57 -32.14 -11.90
#